data_c147828f4ad25e197563b19c68ccd3c5
#
_entry.id   c147828f4ad25e197563b19c68ccd3c5
#
_cell.length_a   1.000
_cell.length_b   1.000
_cell.length_c   1.000
_cell.angle_alpha   90.00
_cell.angle_beta   90.00
_cell.angle_gamma   90.00
#
_symmetry.space_group_name_H-M   'P 1'
#
loop_
_entity.id
_entity.type
_entity.pdbx_description
1 polymer ?
#
loop_
_entity_poly.entity_id
_entity_poly.type
_entity_poly.pdbx_seq_one_letter_code
_entity_poly.pdbx_strand_id
1 'polypeptide(L)'
;PPYVPASNTASFTAYTKNGFNLEDQAELRDLAMRLKEKGVSVLLSNSSVPEVHALYAEGFERIEIFANRAINSNAAKRGKVAEALIW
;
A
#
# COMPACT_ATOMS: atom_id res chain seq x y z
N PRO A 1 2.28 1.12 -7.22
CA PRO A 1 3.47 0.41 -6.76
C PRO A 1 3.10 -1.00 -6.29
N PRO A 2 4.08 -1.85 -6.12
CA PRO A 2 3.80 -3.13 -5.49
C PRO A 2 3.28 -2.91 -4.08
N TYR A 3 2.23 -3.62 -3.72
CA TYR A 3 1.61 -3.45 -2.41
C TYR A 3 2.46 -4.11 -1.32
N VAL A 4 2.46 -3.48 -0.15
CA VAL A 4 3.10 -4.09 1.01
C VAL A 4 2.31 -5.35 1.37
N PRO A 5 2.99 -6.50 1.58
CA PRO A 5 2.29 -7.72 1.93
C PRO A 5 1.52 -7.59 3.24
N ALA A 6 0.30 -8.11 3.23
CA ALA A 6 -0.52 -8.11 4.43
C ALA A 6 -0.07 -9.16 5.43
N SER A 7 0.59 -10.21 4.95
CA SER A 7 1.14 -11.26 5.79
C SER A 7 2.65 -11.07 5.86
N ASN A 8 3.21 -11.25 7.03
CA ASN A 8 4.57 -10.83 7.28
C ASN A 8 5.61 -11.94 7.32
N THR A 9 5.28 -13.15 6.89
CA THR A 9 6.27 -14.22 6.89
C THR A 9 6.75 -14.52 5.49
N ALA A 10 6.11 -15.48 4.82
CA ALA A 10 6.52 -15.85 3.46
C ALA A 10 6.39 -14.66 2.50
N SER A 11 5.38 -13.84 2.69
CA SER A 11 5.17 -12.67 1.83
C SER A 11 6.30 -11.65 1.96
N PHE A 12 6.85 -11.53 3.14
CA PHE A 12 7.95 -10.60 3.35
C PHE A 12 9.16 -10.98 2.51
N THR A 13 9.47 -12.25 2.47
CA THR A 13 10.59 -12.75 1.67
C THR A 13 10.35 -12.49 0.18
N ALA A 14 9.15 -12.77 -0.30
CA ALA A 14 8.82 -12.54 -1.71
C ALA A 14 8.86 -11.05 -2.04
N TYR A 15 8.36 -10.21 -1.16
CA TYR A 15 8.34 -8.78 -1.33
C TYR A 15 9.75 -8.23 -1.46
N THR A 16 10.64 -8.62 -0.55
CA THR A 16 12.02 -8.18 -0.59
C THR A 16 12.73 -8.71 -1.84
N LYS A 17 12.43 -9.94 -2.20
CA LYS A 17 13.05 -10.59 -3.35
C LYS A 17 12.70 -9.90 -4.66
N ASN A 18 11.51 -9.31 -4.74
CA ASN A 18 11.09 -8.61 -5.94
C ASN A 18 11.72 -7.22 -6.07
N GLY A 19 12.50 -6.82 -5.09
CA GLY A 19 13.27 -5.60 -5.19
C GLY A 19 12.57 -4.32 -4.81
N PHE A 20 11.26 -4.35 -4.56
CA PHE A 20 10.56 -3.15 -4.13
C PHE A 20 10.27 -3.26 -2.64
N ASN A 21 11.21 -2.82 -1.83
CA ASN A 21 11.16 -2.98 -0.38
C ASN A 21 10.61 -1.72 0.31
N LEU A 22 10.68 -1.68 1.63
CA LEU A 22 10.17 -0.54 2.38
C LEU A 22 10.93 0.74 2.08
N GLU A 23 12.20 0.65 1.74
CA GLU A 23 12.94 1.83 1.34
C GLU A 23 12.42 2.39 0.04
N ASP A 24 12.07 1.54 -0.90
CA ASP A 24 11.49 1.97 -2.17
C ASP A 24 10.11 2.58 -1.95
N GLN A 25 9.34 2.02 -1.03
CA GLN A 25 8.06 2.60 -0.65
C GLN A 25 8.25 4.00 -0.07
N ALA A 26 9.27 4.19 0.76
CA ALA A 26 9.54 5.50 1.34
C ALA A 26 10.01 6.49 0.27
N GLU A 27 10.76 6.05 -0.71
CA GLU A 27 11.17 6.92 -1.82
C GLU A 27 9.96 7.37 -2.63
N LEU A 28 9.02 6.45 -2.86
CA LEU A 28 7.78 6.80 -3.55
C LEU A 28 7.00 7.82 -2.76
N ARG A 29 6.90 7.64 -1.44
CA ARG A 29 6.23 8.60 -0.58
C ARG A 29 6.88 9.98 -0.69
N ASP A 30 8.20 10.02 -0.65
CA ASP A 30 8.92 11.29 -0.74
C ASP A 30 8.69 11.97 -2.08
N LEU A 31 8.65 11.19 -3.16
CA LEU A 31 8.33 11.74 -4.48
C LEU A 31 6.92 12.30 -4.49
N ALA A 32 5.96 11.58 -3.95
CA ALA A 32 4.59 12.04 -3.90
C ALA A 32 4.47 13.33 -3.09
N MET A 33 5.21 13.43 -1.99
CA MET A 33 5.20 14.63 -1.18
C MET A 33 5.74 15.83 -1.96
N ARG A 34 6.83 15.65 -2.69
CA ARG A 34 7.39 16.72 -3.51
C ARG A 34 6.41 17.17 -4.60
N LEU A 35 5.70 16.21 -5.20
CA LEU A 35 4.70 16.54 -6.19
C LEU A 35 3.55 17.34 -5.59
N LYS A 36 3.10 16.95 -4.41
CA LYS A 36 2.05 17.71 -3.72
C LYS A 36 2.49 19.13 -3.41
N GLU A 37 3.74 19.29 -2.98
CA GLU A 37 4.27 20.62 -2.68
C GLU A 37 4.32 21.49 -3.92
N LYS A 38 4.42 20.89 -5.09
CA LYS A 38 4.41 21.60 -6.36
C LYS A 38 2.99 21.85 -6.89
N GLY A 39 1.99 21.43 -6.16
CA GLY A 39 0.61 21.62 -6.58
C GLY A 39 0.05 20.51 -7.45
N VAL A 40 0.77 19.41 -7.57
CA VAL A 40 0.30 18.27 -8.36
C VAL A 40 -0.65 17.42 -7.50
N SER A 41 -1.77 17.03 -8.09
CA SER A 41 -2.70 16.12 -7.43
C SER A 41 -2.14 14.71 -7.48
N VAL A 42 -2.11 14.05 -6.33
CA VAL A 42 -1.56 12.70 -6.21
C VAL A 42 -2.63 11.79 -5.63
N LEU A 43 -2.73 10.60 -6.16
CA LEU A 43 -3.59 9.55 -5.59
C LEU A 43 -2.83 8.24 -5.66
N LEU A 44 -2.69 7.60 -4.53
CA LEU A 44 -1.97 6.34 -4.40
C LEU A 44 -2.89 5.31 -3.79
N SER A 45 -2.58 4.05 -4.04
CA SER A 45 -3.24 2.96 -3.34
C SER A 45 -2.18 1.97 -2.87
N ASN A 46 -2.47 1.31 -1.77
CA ASN A 46 -1.57 0.30 -1.21
C ASN A 46 -2.36 -0.56 -0.24
N SER A 47 -1.71 -1.56 0.34
CA SER A 47 -2.33 -2.35 1.39
C SER A 47 -2.61 -1.49 2.62
N SER A 48 -3.72 -1.74 3.29
CA SER A 48 -4.02 -1.05 4.54
C SER A 48 -3.39 -1.81 5.70
N VAL A 49 -2.10 -1.61 5.88
CA VAL A 49 -1.31 -2.25 6.92
C VAL A 49 -0.55 -1.17 7.69
N PRO A 50 -0.11 -1.48 8.91
CA PRO A 50 0.55 -0.45 9.73
C PRO A 50 1.74 0.21 9.06
N GLU A 51 2.51 -0.55 8.29
CA GLU A 51 3.68 -0.01 7.60
C GLU A 51 3.29 1.08 6.61
N VAL A 52 2.19 0.87 5.88
CA VAL A 52 1.71 1.87 4.92
C VAL A 52 1.18 3.09 5.66
N HIS A 53 0.39 2.88 6.69
CA HIS A 53 -0.15 4.01 7.45
C HIS A 53 0.95 4.84 8.09
N ALA A 54 2.02 4.20 8.54
CA ALA A 54 3.16 4.92 9.10
C ALA A 54 3.88 5.76 8.04
N LEU A 55 4.03 5.21 6.83
CA LEU A 55 4.69 5.94 5.75
C LEU A 55 3.96 7.22 5.38
N TYR A 56 2.63 7.20 5.43
CA TYR A 56 1.83 8.33 4.97
C TYR A 56 1.12 9.03 6.11
N ALA A 57 1.67 8.95 7.31
CA ALA A 57 1.05 9.53 8.50
C ALA A 57 1.02 11.05 8.46
N GLU A 58 2.02 11.67 7.84
CA GLU A 58 2.11 13.12 7.78
C GLU A 58 2.08 13.60 6.33
N GLY A 59 1.33 14.66 6.10
CA GLY A 59 1.27 15.28 4.79
C GLY A 59 0.32 14.64 3.81
N PHE A 60 -0.38 13.59 4.21
CA PHE A 60 -1.31 12.86 3.35
C PHE A 60 -2.61 12.59 4.07
N GLU A 61 -3.68 12.50 3.29
CA GLU A 61 -4.95 11.97 3.76
C GLU A 61 -5.03 10.49 3.39
N ARG A 62 -5.76 9.71 4.17
CA ARG A 62 -5.89 8.28 3.90
C ARG A 62 -7.29 7.82 4.25
N ILE A 63 -7.82 6.92 3.45
CA ILE A 63 -9.02 6.17 3.82
C ILE A 63 -8.76 4.69 3.59
N GLU A 64 -9.45 3.87 4.35
CA GLU A 64 -9.40 2.42 4.16
C GLU A 64 -10.65 2.00 3.42
N ILE A 65 -10.46 1.19 2.39
CA ILE A 65 -11.56 0.60 1.63
C ILE A 65 -11.39 -0.91 1.63
N PHE A 66 -12.47 -1.59 1.31
CA PHE A 66 -12.44 -3.04 1.23
C PHE A 66 -12.81 -3.46 -0.19
N ALA A 67 -11.94 -4.27 -0.77
CA ALA A 67 -12.12 -4.78 -2.13
C ALA A 67 -12.28 -6.29 -2.09
N ASN A 68 -13.19 -6.81 -2.90
CA ASN A 68 -13.34 -8.25 -3.02
C ASN A 68 -12.23 -8.83 -3.86
N ARG A 69 -11.68 -9.94 -3.41
CA ARG A 69 -10.70 -10.72 -4.18
C ARG A 69 -11.43 -11.92 -4.76
N ALA A 70 -11.82 -11.81 -6.01
CA ALA A 70 -12.60 -12.85 -6.67
C ALA A 70 -11.77 -13.95 -7.30
N ILE A 71 -10.47 -13.86 -7.20
CA ILE A 71 -9.56 -14.81 -7.85
C ILE A 71 -9.47 -16.14 -7.12
N ASN A 72 -9.89 -16.18 -5.88
CA ASN A 72 -9.83 -17.40 -5.08
C ASN A 72 -11.14 -18.15 -5.20
N SER A 73 -11.09 -19.42 -5.63
CA SER A 73 -12.29 -20.24 -5.79
C SER A 73 -12.86 -20.71 -4.46
N ASN A 74 -12.10 -20.66 -3.39
CA ASN A 74 -12.59 -21.06 -2.06
C ASN A 74 -13.35 -19.89 -1.46
N ALA A 75 -14.66 -20.05 -1.31
CA ALA A 75 -15.50 -18.98 -0.82
C ALA A 75 -15.11 -18.48 0.56
N ALA A 76 -14.59 -19.36 1.42
CA ALA A 76 -14.19 -18.97 2.75
C ALA A 76 -12.96 -18.05 2.74
N LYS A 77 -12.17 -18.10 1.67
CA LYS A 77 -10.98 -17.29 1.54
C LYS A 77 -11.15 -16.11 0.60
N ARG A 78 -12.30 -16.00 -0.04
CA ARG A 78 -12.60 -14.86 -0.89
C ARG A 78 -13.21 -13.78 -0.04
N GLY A 79 -12.47 -13.19 0.79
CA GLY A 79 -12.97 -12.14 1.63
C GLY A 79 -12.65 -10.77 1.05
N LYS A 80 -13.04 -9.77 1.79
CA LYS A 80 -12.64 -8.41 1.48
C LYS A 80 -11.22 -8.19 1.96
N VAL A 81 -10.46 -7.49 1.15
CA VAL A 81 -9.09 -7.13 1.49
C VAL A 81 -9.05 -5.64 1.73
N ALA A 82 -8.46 -5.23 2.84
CA ALA A 82 -8.36 -3.83 3.17
C ALA A 82 -7.28 -3.17 2.33
N GLU A 83 -7.62 -2.06 1.70
CA GLU A 83 -6.70 -1.26 0.92
C GLU A 83 -6.77 0.17 1.38
N ALA A 84 -5.66 0.88 1.26
CA ALA A 84 -5.59 2.29 1.61
C ALA A 84 -5.55 3.13 0.34
N LEU A 85 -6.40 4.14 0.27
CA LEU A 85 -6.27 5.20 -0.71
C LEU A 85 -5.63 6.39 -0.02
N ILE A 86 -4.67 7.00 -0.67
CA ILE A 86 -3.79 7.99 -0.08
C ILE A 86 -3.67 9.18 -1.04
N TRP A 87 -3.84 10.40 -0.53
CA TRP A 87 -3.71 11.58 -1.37
C TRP A 87 -3.20 12.80 -0.62
#